data_5b85958eed3ef9e96e26e69af1f23f15
#
_entry.id   5b85958eed3ef9e96e26e69af1f23f15
#
_cell.length_a   1.000
_cell.length_b   1.000
_cell.length_c   1.000
_cell.angle_alpha   90.00
_cell.angle_beta   90.00
_cell.angle_gamma   90.00
#
_symmetry.space_group_name_H-M   'P 1'
#
loop_
_entity.id
_entity.type
_entity.pdbx_description
1 polymer ?
#
loop_
_entity_poly.entity_id
_entity_poly.type
_entity_poly.pdbx_seq_one_letter_code
_entity_poly.pdbx_strand_id
1 'polypeptide(L)'
;MKGVLDMSFQSLMFNISASINDYKRDKAIPLPEGITQCRNISYGSHGKWNLLDVYYPDGTTEPLPTIVSIHGGGYVYGSKEIYRRYGMDMARRGFAFVNFNYRLAPQWRFPTPLWDTNSVMDWICKNAVRYHLDPARIILVGDSAGAQLASQYAAIAANSAYADTFHMRVPEITIRALGLNCGMYDPKAFIGPGSSGAKRDYLGKDFDPADPRMQILEAIGSNYPAAHITTAHHDFLKDCAKPMYDFLTEKGIPCKLDIYGSEEDSTVGHVFHVTITHPEAIRCNDDAAAFFRETLAK
;
A
#
# COMPACT_ATOMS: atom_id res chain seq x y z
N MET A 1 -16.30 2.06 21.35
CA MET A 1 -16.98 0.74 21.33
C MET A 1 -18.00 0.55 20.20
N LYS A 2 -18.63 1.60 19.61
CA LYS A 2 -19.60 1.43 18.52
C LYS A 2 -19.04 0.72 17.26
N GLY A 3 -17.79 0.94 16.89
CA GLY A 3 -17.24 0.36 15.64
C GLY A 3 -16.97 -1.15 15.65
N VAL A 4 -16.82 -1.77 16.82
CA VAL A 4 -16.60 -3.23 16.92
C VAL A 4 -17.92 -4.00 16.81
N LEU A 5 -19.03 -3.38 17.20
CA LEU A 5 -20.38 -4.00 17.14
C LEU A 5 -20.94 -4.10 15.72
N ASP A 6 -20.40 -3.33 14.76
CA ASP A 6 -20.85 -3.33 13.37
C ASP A 6 -19.95 -4.18 12.44
N MET A 7 -18.84 -4.73 12.98
CA MET A 7 -17.90 -5.57 12.22
C MET A 7 -18.50 -6.95 11.97
N SER A 8 -18.35 -7.45 10.76
CA SER A 8 -18.77 -8.81 10.43
C SER A 8 -17.96 -9.86 11.21
N PHE A 9 -18.56 -11.00 11.52
CA PHE A 9 -17.86 -12.10 12.21
C PHE A 9 -16.62 -12.56 11.44
N GLN A 10 -16.68 -12.57 10.12
CA GLN A 10 -15.55 -12.92 9.26
C GLN A 10 -14.39 -11.92 9.42
N SER A 11 -14.67 -10.62 9.45
CA SER A 11 -13.65 -9.59 9.69
C SER A 11 -13.05 -9.69 11.09
N LEU A 12 -13.85 -10.01 12.09
CA LEU A 12 -13.36 -10.22 13.45
C LEU A 12 -12.39 -11.40 13.53
N MET A 13 -12.75 -12.54 12.95
CA MET A 13 -11.89 -13.73 12.92
C MET A 13 -10.60 -13.47 12.13
N PHE A 14 -10.71 -12.76 11.01
CA PHE A 14 -9.54 -12.31 10.24
C PHE A 14 -8.61 -11.46 11.09
N ASN A 15 -9.13 -10.45 11.80
CA ASN A 15 -8.32 -9.55 12.64
C ASN A 15 -7.58 -10.31 13.75
N ILE A 16 -8.24 -11.27 14.39
CA ILE A 16 -7.62 -12.11 15.43
C ILE A 16 -6.49 -12.95 14.83
N SER A 17 -6.75 -13.65 13.74
CA SER A 17 -5.76 -14.52 13.09
C SER A 17 -4.57 -13.72 12.58
N ALA A 18 -4.82 -12.61 11.87
CA ALA A 18 -3.78 -11.75 11.33
C ALA A 18 -2.90 -11.16 12.44
N SER A 19 -3.51 -10.67 13.54
CA SER A 19 -2.74 -10.08 14.64
C SER A 19 -1.85 -11.11 15.36
N ILE A 20 -2.28 -12.36 15.48
CA ILE A 20 -1.45 -13.43 16.04
C ILE A 20 -0.25 -13.74 15.13
N ASN A 21 -0.47 -13.82 13.82
CA ASN A 21 0.58 -14.11 12.85
C ASN A 21 1.60 -12.96 12.77
N ASP A 22 1.13 -11.72 12.70
CA ASP A 22 2.00 -10.54 12.68
C ASP A 22 2.82 -10.42 13.96
N TYR A 23 2.22 -10.66 15.13
CA TYR A 23 2.95 -10.68 16.39
C TYR A 23 4.06 -11.73 16.42
N LYS A 24 3.78 -12.95 15.94
CA LYS A 24 4.78 -14.04 15.88
C LYS A 24 5.93 -13.67 14.94
N ARG A 25 5.62 -13.18 13.74
CA ARG A 25 6.60 -12.70 12.76
C ARG A 25 7.47 -11.60 13.35
N ASP A 26 6.86 -10.57 13.89
CA ASP A 26 7.57 -9.38 14.38
C ASP A 26 8.45 -9.67 15.60
N LYS A 27 8.04 -10.61 16.45
CA LYS A 27 8.86 -11.06 17.58
C LYS A 27 10.14 -11.79 17.12
N ALA A 28 10.07 -12.47 16.00
CA ALA A 28 11.19 -13.26 15.46
C ALA A 28 12.21 -12.43 14.68
N ILE A 29 11.82 -11.23 14.18
CA ILE A 29 12.63 -10.41 13.29
C ILE A 29 13.22 -9.22 14.07
N PRO A 30 14.55 -9.05 14.13
CA PRO A 30 15.16 -7.86 14.74
C PRO A 30 14.85 -6.60 13.93
N LEU A 31 14.93 -5.44 14.59
CA LEU A 31 14.83 -4.17 13.88
C LEU A 31 16.13 -3.91 13.12
N PRO A 32 16.05 -3.45 11.85
CA PRO A 32 17.22 -3.00 11.11
C PRO A 32 17.95 -1.86 11.84
N GLU A 33 19.28 -1.88 11.82
CA GLU A 33 20.15 -0.84 12.38
C GLU A 33 20.53 0.23 11.35
N GLY A 34 21.08 1.36 11.79
CA GLY A 34 21.54 2.45 10.93
C GLY A 34 20.39 3.26 10.32
N ILE A 35 19.22 3.30 10.98
CA ILE A 35 18.02 3.97 10.49
C ILE A 35 17.45 4.92 11.54
N THR A 36 17.41 6.18 11.19
CA THR A 36 16.69 7.21 11.94
C THR A 36 15.19 6.97 11.83
N GLN A 37 14.51 7.05 12.97
CA GLN A 37 13.08 6.79 13.10
C GLN A 37 12.38 7.99 13.73
N CYS A 38 11.51 8.64 12.98
CA CYS A 38 10.60 9.67 13.46
C CYS A 38 9.21 9.06 13.58
N ARG A 39 8.72 8.84 14.79
CA ARG A 39 7.53 8.02 15.02
C ARG A 39 6.35 8.79 15.60
N ASN A 40 5.13 8.27 15.32
CA ASN A 40 3.87 8.77 15.87
C ASN A 40 3.60 10.25 15.57
N ILE A 41 3.93 10.66 14.34
CA ILE A 41 3.70 12.02 13.86
C ILE A 41 2.24 12.13 13.39
N SER A 42 1.52 13.14 13.88
CA SER A 42 0.15 13.37 13.43
C SER A 42 0.12 14.02 12.04
N TYR A 43 -0.70 13.47 11.14
CA TYR A 43 -1.00 14.06 9.85
C TYR A 43 -2.47 14.50 9.70
N GLY A 44 -3.30 14.28 10.74
CA GLY A 44 -4.70 14.63 10.76
C GLY A 44 -5.31 14.57 12.16
N SER A 45 -6.63 14.71 12.26
CA SER A 45 -7.35 14.93 13.51
C SER A 45 -7.94 13.66 14.17
N HIS A 46 -7.75 12.46 13.58
CA HIS A 46 -8.40 11.24 14.06
C HIS A 46 -7.52 10.39 15.00
N GLY A 47 -6.67 11.04 15.81
CA GLY A 47 -5.85 10.38 16.84
C GLY A 47 -4.96 9.29 16.24
N LYS A 48 -4.99 8.09 16.83
CA LYS A 48 -4.14 6.96 16.39
C LYS A 48 -4.32 6.58 14.90
N TRP A 49 -5.45 6.90 14.29
CA TRP A 49 -5.74 6.59 12.89
C TRP A 49 -5.08 7.56 11.92
N ASN A 50 -4.66 8.72 12.37
CA ASN A 50 -3.92 9.69 11.57
C ASN A 50 -2.50 9.91 12.10
N LEU A 51 -1.81 8.82 12.44
CA LEU A 51 -0.39 8.80 12.77
C LEU A 51 0.42 8.18 11.66
N LEU A 52 1.60 8.76 11.41
CA LEU A 52 2.61 8.21 10.51
C LEU A 52 3.97 8.10 11.20
N ASP A 53 4.83 7.27 10.63
CA ASP A 53 6.24 7.18 10.96
C ASP A 53 7.08 7.48 9.71
N VAL A 54 8.25 8.07 9.88
CA VAL A 54 9.22 8.30 8.82
C VAL A 54 10.52 7.60 9.18
N TYR A 55 11.11 6.89 8.21
CA TYR A 55 12.36 6.17 8.33
C TYR A 55 13.32 6.60 7.22
N TYR A 56 14.58 6.83 7.53
CA TYR A 56 15.65 7.13 6.56
C TYR A 56 17.01 6.73 7.12
N PRO A 57 18.04 6.51 6.26
CA PRO A 57 19.38 6.16 6.73
C PRO A 57 19.96 7.21 7.68
N ASP A 58 20.69 6.77 8.71
CA ASP A 58 21.39 7.67 9.61
C ASP A 58 22.38 8.56 8.84
N GLY A 59 22.51 9.82 9.25
CA GLY A 59 23.39 10.79 8.60
C GLY A 59 22.86 11.35 7.28
N THR A 60 21.60 11.09 6.91
CA THR A 60 20.95 11.70 5.74
C THR A 60 20.90 13.22 5.87
N THR A 61 21.38 13.94 4.85
CA THR A 61 21.38 15.41 4.76
C THR A 61 20.55 15.93 3.58
N GLU A 62 20.41 15.13 2.54
CA GLU A 62 19.72 15.49 1.31
C GLU A 62 18.34 14.80 1.19
N PRO A 63 17.41 15.36 0.42
CA PRO A 63 16.13 14.72 0.14
C PRO A 63 16.31 13.38 -0.59
N LEU A 64 15.65 12.33 -0.09
CA LEU A 64 15.67 10.99 -0.66
C LEU A 64 14.39 10.71 -1.44
N PRO A 65 14.45 9.88 -2.51
CA PRO A 65 13.25 9.32 -3.10
C PRO A 65 12.38 8.71 -2.00
N THR A 66 11.10 9.07 -1.99
CA THR A 66 10.23 8.81 -0.85
C THR A 66 9.24 7.69 -1.16
N ILE A 67 9.38 6.58 -0.46
CA ILE A 67 8.38 5.50 -0.47
C ILE A 67 7.25 5.87 0.49
N VAL A 68 6.01 5.85 0.02
CA VAL A 68 4.80 5.96 0.84
C VAL A 68 4.11 4.62 0.84
N SER A 69 3.97 4.02 2.01
CA SER A 69 3.44 2.65 2.16
C SER A 69 2.02 2.66 2.69
N ILE A 70 1.11 2.05 1.93
CA ILE A 70 -0.27 1.81 2.31
C ILE A 70 -0.39 0.35 2.73
N HIS A 71 -0.62 0.10 4.02
CA HIS A 71 -0.66 -1.24 4.58
C HIS A 71 -1.86 -2.06 4.09
N GLY A 72 -1.71 -3.39 4.04
CA GLY A 72 -2.78 -4.34 3.80
C GLY A 72 -3.73 -4.53 4.99
N GLY A 73 -4.50 -5.63 4.95
CA GLY A 73 -5.40 -6.00 6.04
C GLY A 73 -6.89 -5.90 5.68
N GLY A 74 -7.25 -6.04 4.40
CA GLY A 74 -8.64 -6.12 3.94
C GLY A 74 -9.50 -4.91 4.33
N TYR A 75 -8.88 -3.74 4.51
CA TYR A 75 -9.50 -2.47 4.92
C TYR A 75 -10.04 -2.43 6.36
N VAL A 76 -9.99 -3.55 7.09
CA VAL A 76 -10.56 -3.72 8.44
C VAL A 76 -9.49 -3.98 9.51
N TYR A 77 -8.25 -4.23 9.08
CA TYR A 77 -7.09 -4.57 9.89
C TYR A 77 -5.85 -3.81 9.41
N GLY A 78 -4.81 -3.84 10.24
CA GLY A 78 -3.49 -3.32 9.91
C GLY A 78 -3.15 -2.04 10.63
N SER A 79 -1.88 -1.75 10.65
CA SER A 79 -1.32 -0.53 11.20
C SER A 79 0.11 -0.32 10.74
N LYS A 80 0.61 0.90 10.88
CA LYS A 80 2.01 1.23 10.60
C LYS A 80 3.01 0.42 11.44
N GLU A 81 2.60 -0.06 12.61
CA GLU A 81 3.47 -0.83 13.51
C GLU A 81 3.93 -2.15 12.87
N ILE A 82 3.03 -2.87 12.20
CA ILE A 82 3.33 -4.17 11.58
C ILE A 82 4.18 -4.05 10.31
N TYR A 83 4.34 -2.85 9.76
CA TYR A 83 5.20 -2.55 8.60
C TYR A 83 6.51 -1.83 8.98
N ARG A 84 6.77 -1.65 10.29
CA ARG A 84 7.97 -0.94 10.77
C ARG A 84 9.27 -1.57 10.26
N ARG A 85 9.38 -2.89 10.35
CA ARG A 85 10.60 -3.61 9.92
C ARG A 85 10.81 -3.52 8.42
N TYR A 86 9.77 -3.69 7.66
CA TYR A 86 9.79 -3.53 6.21
C TYR A 86 10.18 -2.10 5.82
N GLY A 87 9.59 -1.09 6.47
CA GLY A 87 9.93 0.31 6.20
C GLY A 87 11.39 0.64 6.51
N MET A 88 11.93 0.14 7.62
CA MET A 88 13.34 0.31 7.96
C MET A 88 14.26 -0.46 6.99
N ASP A 89 13.84 -1.63 6.52
CA ASP A 89 14.58 -2.43 5.54
C ASP A 89 14.64 -1.74 4.16
N MET A 90 13.54 -1.12 3.72
CA MET A 90 13.54 -0.29 2.51
C MET A 90 14.35 1.00 2.69
N ALA A 91 14.35 1.59 3.88
CA ALA A 91 15.20 2.74 4.18
C ALA A 91 16.70 2.39 4.09
N ARG A 92 17.13 1.21 4.54
CA ARG A 92 18.51 0.71 4.34
C ARG A 92 18.91 0.62 2.87
N ARG A 93 17.94 0.48 1.97
CA ARG A 93 18.16 0.51 0.51
C ARG A 93 18.26 1.92 -0.08
N GLY A 94 18.30 2.97 0.76
CA GLY A 94 18.55 4.35 0.35
C GLY A 94 17.30 5.16 0.02
N PHE A 95 16.13 4.78 0.54
CA PHE A 95 14.90 5.55 0.42
C PHE A 95 14.54 6.24 1.74
N ALA A 96 13.82 7.35 1.67
CA ALA A 96 12.99 7.76 2.78
C ALA A 96 11.68 6.94 2.72
N PHE A 97 11.17 6.52 3.88
CA PHE A 97 9.98 5.67 3.93
C PHE A 97 8.95 6.28 4.87
N VAL A 98 7.76 6.54 4.36
CA VAL A 98 6.61 7.05 5.11
C VAL A 98 5.60 5.91 5.26
N ASN A 99 5.32 5.54 6.50
CA ASN A 99 4.45 4.46 6.89
C ASN A 99 3.32 5.02 7.77
N PHE A 100 2.07 4.84 7.41
CA PHE A 100 0.97 5.53 8.09
C PHE A 100 -0.22 4.62 8.39
N ASN A 101 -0.96 4.96 9.45
CA ASN A 101 -2.27 4.42 9.72
C ASN A 101 -3.30 5.18 8.89
N TYR A 102 -4.27 4.48 8.33
CA TYR A 102 -5.48 5.06 7.78
C TYR A 102 -6.71 4.56 8.54
N ARG A 103 -7.80 5.28 8.45
CA ARG A 103 -9.05 4.95 9.12
C ARG A 103 -9.68 3.68 8.54
N LEU A 104 -9.99 2.71 9.39
CA LEU A 104 -10.43 1.36 9.03
C LEU A 104 -11.96 1.19 9.08
N ALA A 105 -12.45 0.34 8.19
CA ALA A 105 -13.83 -0.16 8.21
C ALA A 105 -14.07 -1.11 9.41
N PRO A 106 -15.32 -1.27 9.85
CA PRO A 106 -16.55 -0.69 9.32
C PRO A 106 -16.85 0.73 9.82
N GLN A 107 -16.04 1.26 10.75
CA GLN A 107 -16.25 2.60 11.30
C GLN A 107 -16.06 3.70 10.24
N TRP A 108 -15.08 3.49 9.35
CA TRP A 108 -14.82 4.37 8.21
C TRP A 108 -14.73 3.55 6.93
N ARG A 109 -15.70 3.77 6.07
CA ARG A 109 -15.86 3.04 4.82
C ARG A 109 -15.17 3.72 3.65
N PHE A 110 -15.24 3.09 2.50
CA PHE A 110 -14.88 3.70 1.21
C PHE A 110 -15.56 5.07 1.03
N PRO A 111 -14.85 6.10 0.59
CA PRO A 111 -13.46 6.11 0.15
C PRO A 111 -12.47 6.66 1.23
N THR A 112 -12.79 6.58 2.50
CA THR A 112 -12.00 7.20 3.59
C THR A 112 -10.50 6.93 3.55
N PRO A 113 -9.99 5.69 3.30
CA PRO A 113 -8.55 5.45 3.21
C PRO A 113 -7.85 6.23 2.11
N LEU A 114 -8.55 6.53 1.00
CA LEU A 114 -8.00 7.33 -0.09
C LEU A 114 -7.88 8.82 0.29
N TRP A 115 -8.84 9.34 1.06
CA TRP A 115 -8.74 10.70 1.62
C TRP A 115 -7.61 10.80 2.64
N ASP A 116 -7.40 9.77 3.46
CA ASP A 116 -6.28 9.72 4.40
C ASP A 116 -4.94 9.66 3.66
N THR A 117 -4.84 8.87 2.57
CA THR A 117 -3.67 8.85 1.70
C THR A 117 -3.37 10.24 1.12
N ASN A 118 -4.40 10.94 0.62
CA ASN A 118 -4.24 12.31 0.12
C ASN A 118 -3.73 13.28 1.18
N SER A 119 -4.22 13.12 2.42
CA SER A 119 -3.78 13.94 3.56
C SER A 119 -2.32 13.66 3.93
N VAL A 120 -1.84 12.42 3.79
CA VAL A 120 -0.42 12.06 3.97
C VAL A 120 0.42 12.72 2.88
N MET A 121 -0.04 12.74 1.62
CA MET A 121 0.69 13.41 0.53
C MET A 121 0.79 14.93 0.76
N ASP A 122 -0.28 15.56 1.22
CA ASP A 122 -0.26 16.98 1.61
C ASP A 122 0.70 17.23 2.79
N TRP A 123 0.71 16.31 3.78
CA TRP A 123 1.65 16.38 4.89
C TRP A 123 3.10 16.24 4.40
N ILE A 124 3.40 15.36 3.45
CA ILE A 124 4.73 15.19 2.85
C ILE A 124 5.18 16.50 2.20
N CYS A 125 4.36 17.15 1.37
CA CYS A 125 4.69 18.44 0.77
C CYS A 125 5.08 19.50 1.79
N LYS A 126 4.34 19.57 2.92
CA LYS A 126 4.56 20.56 3.98
C LYS A 126 5.78 20.28 4.87
N ASN A 127 6.25 19.04 4.91
CA ASN A 127 7.27 18.57 5.85
C ASN A 127 8.52 17.98 5.15
N ALA A 128 8.60 18.08 3.83
CA ALA A 128 9.64 17.48 3.01
C ALA A 128 11.06 17.78 3.51
N VAL A 129 11.38 19.03 3.71
CA VAL A 129 12.71 19.48 4.17
C VAL A 129 13.06 18.89 5.55
N ARG A 130 12.09 18.89 6.47
CA ARG A 130 12.31 18.44 7.84
C ARG A 130 12.65 16.96 7.95
N TYR A 131 12.10 16.14 7.06
CA TYR A 131 12.21 14.68 7.14
C TYR A 131 12.94 14.08 5.94
N HIS A 132 13.68 14.90 5.16
CA HIS A 132 14.45 14.47 3.99
C HIS A 132 13.60 13.75 2.92
N LEU A 133 12.33 14.16 2.76
CA LEU A 133 11.40 13.60 1.78
C LEU A 133 11.51 14.36 0.45
N ASP A 134 11.19 13.68 -0.65
CA ASP A 134 11.13 14.30 -1.97
C ASP A 134 9.75 14.14 -2.62
N PRO A 135 8.89 15.17 -2.59
CA PRO A 135 7.56 15.14 -3.21
C PRO A 135 7.57 14.94 -4.73
N ALA A 136 8.69 15.26 -5.42
CA ALA A 136 8.83 15.05 -6.86
C ALA A 136 9.25 13.62 -7.23
N ARG A 137 9.67 12.81 -6.25
CA ARG A 137 10.12 11.42 -6.44
C ARG A 137 9.41 10.48 -5.48
N ILE A 138 8.06 10.46 -5.53
CA ILE A 138 7.23 9.55 -4.72
C ILE A 138 7.19 8.18 -5.39
N ILE A 139 7.37 7.16 -4.57
CA ILE A 139 7.11 5.76 -4.89
C ILE A 139 5.96 5.32 -3.98
N LEU A 140 4.84 4.91 -4.55
CA LEU A 140 3.70 4.48 -3.76
C LEU A 140 3.67 2.96 -3.71
N VAL A 141 3.79 2.39 -2.52
CA VAL A 141 3.76 0.93 -2.35
C VAL A 141 2.56 0.50 -1.52
N GLY A 142 2.10 -0.71 -1.75
CA GLY A 142 1.06 -1.33 -0.93
C GLY A 142 1.00 -2.82 -1.16
N ASP A 143 0.34 -3.53 -0.25
CA ASP A 143 0.13 -4.96 -0.34
C ASP A 143 -1.34 -5.32 -0.11
N SER A 144 -1.82 -6.38 -0.77
CA SER A 144 -3.20 -6.85 -0.61
C SER A 144 -4.22 -5.72 -0.84
N ALA A 145 -5.03 -5.36 0.16
CA ALA A 145 -5.91 -4.21 0.12
C ALA A 145 -5.16 -2.88 -0.06
N GLY A 146 -3.95 -2.77 0.52
CA GLY A 146 -3.09 -1.59 0.34
C GLY A 146 -2.58 -1.44 -1.08
N ALA A 147 -2.33 -2.53 -1.81
CA ALA A 147 -1.96 -2.49 -3.24
C ALA A 147 -3.12 -1.98 -4.10
N GLN A 148 -4.35 -2.38 -3.78
CA GLN A 148 -5.54 -1.83 -4.44
C GLN A 148 -5.67 -0.33 -4.17
N LEU A 149 -5.52 0.11 -2.91
CA LEU A 149 -5.56 1.52 -2.55
C LEU A 149 -4.44 2.33 -3.22
N ALA A 150 -3.22 1.77 -3.30
CA ALA A 150 -2.08 2.39 -3.97
C ALA A 150 -2.36 2.56 -5.49
N SER A 151 -2.84 1.50 -6.14
CA SER A 151 -3.23 1.54 -7.55
C SER A 151 -4.32 2.57 -7.81
N GLN A 152 -5.36 2.61 -6.97
CA GLN A 152 -6.47 3.55 -7.11
C GLN A 152 -6.03 4.99 -6.84
N TYR A 153 -5.23 5.23 -5.80
CA TYR A 153 -4.75 6.58 -5.52
C TYR A 153 -3.81 7.10 -6.63
N ALA A 154 -2.99 6.23 -7.22
CA ALA A 154 -2.18 6.58 -8.38
C ALA A 154 -3.05 6.99 -9.59
N ALA A 155 -4.17 6.31 -9.84
CA ALA A 155 -5.13 6.69 -10.88
C ALA A 155 -5.80 8.05 -10.57
N ILE A 156 -6.16 8.30 -9.30
CA ILE A 156 -6.67 9.61 -8.84
C ILE A 156 -5.64 10.71 -9.10
N ALA A 157 -4.38 10.48 -8.73
CA ALA A 157 -3.32 11.47 -8.89
C ALA A 157 -2.96 11.75 -10.36
N ALA A 158 -3.13 10.77 -11.24
CA ALA A 158 -2.82 10.88 -12.66
C ALA A 158 -4.00 11.40 -13.53
N ASN A 159 -5.23 11.44 -12.98
CA ASN A 159 -6.44 11.76 -13.73
C ASN A 159 -7.35 12.72 -12.93
N SER A 160 -7.34 14.00 -13.29
CA SER A 160 -8.10 15.03 -12.59
C SER A 160 -9.61 14.80 -12.62
N ALA A 161 -10.16 14.31 -13.75
CA ALA A 161 -11.58 13.98 -13.83
C ALA A 161 -11.98 12.83 -12.89
N TYR A 162 -11.08 11.87 -12.67
CA TYR A 162 -11.29 10.83 -11.69
C TYR A 162 -11.14 11.36 -10.26
N ALA A 163 -10.18 12.25 -9.99
CA ALA A 163 -10.04 12.93 -8.70
C ALA A 163 -11.29 13.76 -8.34
N ASP A 164 -11.93 14.37 -9.30
CA ASP A 164 -13.17 15.15 -9.11
C ASP A 164 -14.33 14.28 -8.59
N THR A 165 -14.39 13.00 -8.96
CA THR A 165 -15.41 12.06 -8.44
C THR A 165 -15.28 11.83 -6.93
N PHE A 166 -14.08 12.04 -6.37
CA PHE A 166 -13.79 11.96 -4.92
C PHE A 166 -13.86 13.32 -4.24
N HIS A 167 -14.14 14.42 -4.97
CA HIS A 167 -13.97 15.79 -4.49
C HIS A 167 -12.57 16.03 -3.91
N MET A 168 -11.54 15.48 -4.57
CA MET A 168 -10.19 15.45 -4.07
C MET A 168 -9.28 16.38 -4.86
N ARG A 169 -8.64 17.32 -4.15
CA ARG A 169 -7.52 18.08 -4.70
C ARG A 169 -6.22 17.35 -4.37
N VAL A 170 -5.57 16.83 -5.38
CA VAL A 170 -4.26 16.18 -5.24
C VAL A 170 -3.19 17.24 -4.96
N PRO A 171 -2.33 17.04 -3.93
CA PRO A 171 -1.19 17.94 -3.67
C PRO A 171 -0.15 17.92 -4.79
N GLU A 172 0.78 18.87 -4.75
CA GLU A 172 1.89 18.97 -5.72
C GLU A 172 2.94 17.87 -5.48
N ILE A 173 2.62 16.67 -5.92
CA ILE A 173 3.48 15.49 -5.85
C ILE A 173 3.65 14.88 -7.24
N THR A 174 4.74 14.12 -7.42
CA THR A 174 4.91 13.27 -8.60
C THR A 174 5.11 11.82 -8.16
N ILE A 175 4.13 10.97 -8.44
CA ILE A 175 4.28 9.52 -8.24
C ILE A 175 5.03 8.97 -9.44
N ARG A 176 6.26 8.51 -9.22
CA ARG A 176 7.17 8.00 -10.26
C ARG A 176 7.02 6.51 -10.49
N ALA A 177 6.76 5.76 -9.43
CA ALA A 177 6.65 4.31 -9.50
C ALA A 177 5.64 3.76 -8.50
N LEU A 178 5.17 2.55 -8.76
CA LEU A 178 4.31 1.76 -7.88
C LEU A 178 4.99 0.45 -7.51
N GLY A 179 4.85 0.03 -6.24
CA GLY A 179 5.12 -1.31 -5.77
C GLY A 179 3.80 -1.97 -5.36
N LEU A 180 3.30 -2.90 -6.16
CA LEU A 180 1.98 -3.52 -6.00
C LEU A 180 2.16 -4.98 -5.58
N ASN A 181 2.18 -5.23 -4.27
CA ASN A 181 2.51 -6.54 -3.71
C ASN A 181 1.24 -7.34 -3.39
N CYS A 182 1.12 -8.56 -3.93
CA CYS A 182 0.04 -9.49 -3.59
C CYS A 182 -1.36 -8.85 -3.66
N GLY A 183 -1.60 -7.99 -4.65
CA GLY A 183 -2.76 -7.11 -4.72
C GLY A 183 -3.97 -7.71 -5.43
N MET A 184 -5.13 -7.11 -5.17
CA MET A 184 -6.33 -7.30 -5.97
C MET A 184 -6.65 -5.97 -6.67
N TYR A 185 -6.82 -6.00 -8.00
CA TYR A 185 -6.89 -4.78 -8.81
C TYR A 185 -8.22 -4.59 -9.53
N ASP A 186 -8.98 -5.68 -9.77
CA ASP A 186 -10.30 -5.59 -10.38
C ASP A 186 -11.38 -5.27 -9.32
N PRO A 187 -11.99 -4.08 -9.37
CA PRO A 187 -13.07 -3.73 -8.45
C PRO A 187 -14.28 -4.64 -8.57
N LYS A 188 -14.53 -5.25 -9.73
CA LYS A 188 -15.64 -6.19 -9.95
C LYS A 188 -15.50 -7.42 -9.06
N ALA A 189 -14.27 -7.83 -8.72
CA ALA A 189 -14.02 -8.87 -7.74
C ALA A 189 -14.41 -8.46 -6.30
N PHE A 190 -14.63 -7.17 -6.04
CA PHE A 190 -15.13 -6.66 -4.76
C PHE A 190 -16.64 -6.84 -4.61
N ILE A 191 -17.37 -6.90 -5.73
CA ILE A 191 -18.81 -6.79 -5.79
C ILE A 191 -19.36 -8.09 -6.38
N GLY A 192 -20.01 -8.93 -5.57
CA GLY A 192 -20.59 -10.18 -6.08
C GLY A 192 -21.03 -11.14 -4.97
N PRO A 193 -21.81 -12.16 -5.32
CA PRO A 193 -22.15 -13.24 -4.41
C PRO A 193 -20.86 -13.89 -3.87
N GLY A 194 -20.72 -13.96 -2.54
CA GLY A 194 -19.54 -14.53 -1.89
C GLY A 194 -18.42 -13.52 -1.56
N SER A 195 -18.63 -12.20 -1.74
CA SER A 195 -17.68 -11.20 -1.25
C SER A 195 -17.40 -11.40 0.25
N SER A 196 -16.12 -11.28 0.65
CA SER A 196 -15.72 -11.45 2.06
C SER A 196 -16.40 -10.43 2.96
N GLY A 197 -16.55 -10.76 4.25
CA GLY A 197 -17.08 -9.84 5.25
C GLY A 197 -16.34 -8.49 5.28
N ALA A 198 -15.02 -8.51 5.08
CA ALA A 198 -14.18 -7.32 5.02
C ALA A 198 -14.60 -6.36 3.88
N LYS A 199 -14.90 -6.88 2.69
CA LYS A 199 -15.37 -6.06 1.57
C LYS A 199 -16.71 -5.40 1.87
N ARG A 200 -17.66 -6.16 2.44
CA ARG A 200 -18.96 -5.64 2.86
C ARG A 200 -18.83 -4.60 3.97
N ASP A 201 -17.92 -4.82 4.92
CA ASP A 201 -17.64 -3.87 5.99
C ASP A 201 -17.03 -2.59 5.42
N TYR A 202 -16.18 -2.69 4.37
CA TYR A 202 -15.53 -1.55 3.72
C TYR A 202 -16.47 -0.75 2.81
N LEU A 203 -17.22 -1.42 1.95
CA LEU A 203 -18.10 -0.76 0.98
C LEU A 203 -19.47 -0.37 1.59
N GLY A 204 -19.96 -1.14 2.54
CA GLY A 204 -21.31 -1.03 3.05
C GLY A 204 -22.30 -1.96 2.33
N LYS A 205 -23.46 -2.18 2.95
CA LYS A 205 -24.48 -3.09 2.43
C LYS A 205 -25.17 -2.56 1.16
N ASP A 206 -25.33 -1.25 1.09
CA ASP A 206 -26.09 -0.55 0.05
C ASP A 206 -25.15 0.15 -0.96
N PHE A 207 -23.91 -0.34 -1.07
CA PHE A 207 -22.95 0.20 -2.00
C PHE A 207 -23.38 -0.07 -3.45
N ASP A 208 -23.41 1.00 -4.26
CA ASP A 208 -23.73 0.91 -5.69
C ASP A 208 -22.54 0.39 -6.50
N PRO A 209 -22.64 -0.78 -7.15
CA PRO A 209 -21.59 -1.29 -8.02
C PRO A 209 -21.26 -0.40 -9.22
N ALA A 210 -22.18 0.48 -9.61
CA ALA A 210 -22.00 1.43 -10.69
C ALA A 210 -21.35 2.74 -10.24
N ASP A 211 -20.97 2.87 -8.97
CA ASP A 211 -20.28 4.06 -8.46
C ASP A 211 -19.04 4.36 -9.32
N PRO A 212 -18.95 5.55 -9.96
CA PRO A 212 -17.85 5.90 -10.86
C PRO A 212 -16.48 5.85 -10.14
N ARG A 213 -16.46 5.99 -8.82
CA ARG A 213 -15.24 5.87 -8.02
C ARG A 213 -14.67 4.45 -7.99
N MET A 214 -15.44 3.43 -8.36
CA MET A 214 -14.97 2.04 -8.47
C MET A 214 -14.53 1.65 -9.89
N GLN A 215 -14.60 2.55 -10.85
CA GLN A 215 -14.14 2.31 -12.22
C GLN A 215 -12.63 2.58 -12.35
N ILE A 216 -11.82 1.88 -11.54
CA ILE A 216 -10.38 2.15 -11.38
C ILE A 216 -9.62 1.93 -12.69
N LEU A 217 -9.86 0.78 -13.35
CA LEU A 217 -9.15 0.43 -14.58
C LEU A 217 -9.46 1.39 -15.74
N GLU A 218 -10.67 1.92 -15.78
CA GLU A 218 -11.09 2.92 -16.77
C GLU A 218 -10.41 4.27 -16.56
N ALA A 219 -10.09 4.60 -15.30
CA ALA A 219 -9.41 5.82 -14.93
C ALA A 219 -7.89 5.81 -15.22
N ILE A 220 -7.30 4.63 -15.42
CA ILE A 220 -5.87 4.47 -15.72
C ILE A 220 -5.61 4.88 -17.17
N GLY A 221 -4.87 5.97 -17.35
CA GLY A 221 -4.44 6.52 -18.65
C GLY A 221 -2.92 6.47 -18.83
N SER A 222 -2.42 7.08 -19.90
CA SER A 222 -0.99 7.12 -20.26
C SER A 222 -0.08 7.79 -19.20
N ASN A 223 -0.63 8.62 -18.33
CA ASN A 223 0.09 9.29 -17.25
C ASN A 223 0.22 8.43 -15.97
N TYR A 224 -0.28 7.20 -16.00
CA TYR A 224 -0.19 6.30 -14.85
C TYR A 224 1.28 5.90 -14.61
N PRO A 225 1.73 5.83 -13.33
CA PRO A 225 3.12 5.54 -13.03
C PRO A 225 3.55 4.13 -13.44
N ALA A 226 4.85 3.94 -13.68
CA ALA A 226 5.43 2.63 -13.87
C ALA A 226 5.16 1.71 -12.66
N ALA A 227 4.88 0.42 -12.88
CA ALA A 227 4.44 -0.48 -11.82
C ALA A 227 5.30 -1.75 -11.72
N HIS A 228 5.79 -2.07 -10.53
CA HIS A 228 6.32 -3.38 -10.17
C HIS A 228 5.23 -4.16 -9.44
N ILE A 229 4.73 -5.20 -10.09
CA ILE A 229 3.68 -6.09 -9.59
C ILE A 229 4.38 -7.34 -9.06
N THR A 230 4.14 -7.69 -7.80
CA THR A 230 4.74 -8.88 -7.19
C THR A 230 3.68 -9.77 -6.56
N THR A 231 3.89 -11.08 -6.62
CA THR A 231 3.07 -12.07 -5.94
C THR A 231 3.92 -13.31 -5.62
N ALA A 232 3.32 -14.32 -5.02
CA ALA A 232 3.97 -15.59 -4.69
C ALA A 232 3.18 -16.79 -5.19
N HIS A 233 3.86 -17.93 -5.34
CA HIS A 233 3.20 -19.18 -5.75
C HIS A 233 2.04 -19.57 -4.82
N HIS A 234 2.20 -19.37 -3.50
CA HIS A 234 1.17 -19.67 -2.49
C HIS A 234 0.36 -18.45 -2.05
N ASP A 235 0.35 -17.38 -2.86
CA ASP A 235 -0.55 -16.25 -2.61
C ASP A 235 -1.96 -16.56 -3.10
N PHE A 236 -2.96 -16.42 -2.24
CA PHE A 236 -4.38 -16.64 -2.61
C PHE A 236 -4.92 -15.57 -3.58
N LEU A 237 -4.21 -14.45 -3.76
CA LEU A 237 -4.48 -13.42 -4.76
C LEU A 237 -3.57 -13.51 -6.00
N LYS A 238 -2.77 -14.56 -6.12
CA LYS A 238 -1.81 -14.73 -7.23
C LYS A 238 -2.42 -14.46 -8.60
N ASP A 239 -3.61 -14.98 -8.83
CA ASP A 239 -4.30 -14.89 -10.11
C ASP A 239 -4.77 -13.47 -10.48
N CYS A 240 -4.68 -12.52 -9.55
CA CYS A 240 -4.98 -11.11 -9.81
C CYS A 240 -3.79 -10.37 -10.44
N ALA A 241 -2.55 -10.86 -10.28
CA ALA A 241 -1.34 -10.15 -10.69
C ALA A 241 -1.17 -10.10 -12.22
N LYS A 242 -1.33 -11.25 -12.90
CA LYS A 242 -1.15 -11.30 -14.35
C LYS A 242 -2.17 -10.47 -15.14
N PRO A 243 -3.48 -10.49 -14.84
CA PRO A 243 -4.43 -9.61 -15.51
C PRO A 243 -4.10 -8.12 -15.39
N MET A 244 -3.61 -7.66 -14.23
CA MET A 244 -3.16 -6.28 -14.05
C MET A 244 -1.92 -5.96 -14.87
N TYR A 245 -0.94 -6.87 -14.91
CA TYR A 245 0.24 -6.74 -15.75
C TYR A 245 -0.12 -6.65 -17.22
N ASP A 246 -0.96 -7.55 -17.73
CA ASP A 246 -1.40 -7.56 -19.13
C ASP A 246 -2.13 -6.26 -19.48
N PHE A 247 -3.03 -5.80 -18.62
CA PHE A 247 -3.76 -4.54 -18.78
C PHE A 247 -2.83 -3.32 -18.87
N LEU A 248 -1.83 -3.21 -17.98
CA LEU A 248 -0.86 -2.10 -18.04
C LEU A 248 0.02 -2.19 -19.30
N THR A 249 0.42 -3.39 -19.69
CA THR A 249 1.21 -3.63 -20.91
C THR A 249 0.43 -3.21 -22.17
N GLU A 250 -0.85 -3.58 -22.27
CA GLU A 250 -1.73 -3.18 -23.38
C GLU A 250 -1.90 -1.66 -23.48
N LYS A 251 -1.88 -0.98 -22.34
CA LYS A 251 -1.91 0.50 -22.28
C LYS A 251 -0.55 1.16 -22.55
N GLY A 252 0.51 0.40 -22.75
CA GLY A 252 1.87 0.92 -22.96
C GLY A 252 2.49 1.52 -21.69
N ILE A 253 1.98 1.17 -20.51
CA ILE A 253 2.51 1.62 -19.23
C ILE A 253 3.67 0.70 -18.82
N PRO A 254 4.87 1.23 -18.52
CA PRO A 254 6.00 0.42 -18.11
C PRO A 254 5.66 -0.39 -16.85
N CYS A 255 5.76 -1.72 -16.94
CA CYS A 255 5.47 -2.58 -15.79
C CYS A 255 6.34 -3.85 -15.82
N LYS A 256 6.54 -4.42 -14.64
CA LYS A 256 7.24 -5.69 -14.40
C LYS A 256 6.35 -6.56 -13.51
N LEU A 257 6.31 -7.86 -13.79
CA LEU A 257 5.65 -8.87 -12.96
C LEU A 257 6.68 -9.89 -12.49
N ASP A 258 6.81 -10.08 -11.19
CA ASP A 258 7.62 -11.12 -10.58
C ASP A 258 6.76 -12.02 -9.67
N ILE A 259 6.98 -13.33 -9.79
CA ILE A 259 6.33 -14.36 -8.95
C ILE A 259 7.42 -15.06 -8.14
N TYR A 260 7.32 -15.01 -6.81
CA TYR A 260 8.33 -15.51 -5.89
C TYR A 260 7.97 -16.87 -5.28
N GLY A 261 9.00 -17.57 -4.79
CA GLY A 261 8.86 -18.92 -4.25
C GLY A 261 8.69 -19.97 -5.35
N SER A 262 8.25 -21.16 -4.96
CA SER A 262 7.91 -22.27 -5.85
C SER A 262 6.65 -22.98 -5.34
N GLU A 263 6.14 -23.94 -6.12
CA GLU A 263 4.99 -24.76 -5.70
C GLU A 263 5.30 -25.64 -4.49
N GLU A 264 6.58 -26.00 -4.28
CA GLU A 264 7.03 -26.81 -3.16
C GLU A 264 7.28 -26.01 -1.88
N ASP A 265 7.47 -24.68 -1.98
CA ASP A 265 7.78 -23.81 -0.84
C ASP A 265 6.54 -23.03 -0.37
N SER A 266 5.77 -23.66 0.50
CA SER A 266 4.57 -23.03 1.11
C SER A 266 4.88 -21.91 2.11
N THR A 267 6.15 -21.62 2.40
CA THR A 267 6.54 -20.52 3.31
C THR A 267 6.48 -19.16 2.62
N VAL A 268 6.49 -19.12 1.28
CA VAL A 268 6.40 -17.92 0.45
C VAL A 268 4.96 -17.73 -0.04
N GLY A 269 4.16 -17.08 0.77
CA GLY A 269 2.72 -16.88 0.52
C GLY A 269 2.33 -15.40 0.49
N HIS A 270 1.08 -15.15 0.84
CA HIS A 270 0.51 -13.81 0.84
C HIS A 270 1.30 -12.83 1.72
N VAL A 271 1.71 -11.68 1.16
CA VAL A 271 2.45 -10.61 1.86
C VAL A 271 3.83 -11.05 2.41
N PHE A 272 4.47 -12.04 1.80
CA PHE A 272 5.76 -12.61 2.24
C PHE A 272 6.88 -11.57 2.34
N HIS A 273 6.87 -10.52 1.52
CA HIS A 273 7.92 -9.50 1.41
C HIS A 273 8.18 -8.72 2.72
N VAL A 274 7.21 -8.69 3.65
CA VAL A 274 7.38 -8.04 4.97
C VAL A 274 8.17 -8.92 5.97
N THR A 275 8.39 -10.20 5.64
CA THR A 275 9.24 -11.11 6.44
C THR A 275 10.70 -10.93 6.03
N ILE A 276 11.27 -9.78 6.31
CA ILE A 276 12.55 -9.25 5.78
C ILE A 276 13.78 -10.11 6.02
N THR A 277 13.66 -11.19 6.78
CA THR A 277 14.74 -12.19 7.01
C THR A 277 14.61 -13.42 6.11
N HIS A 278 13.48 -13.58 5.40
CA HIS A 278 13.29 -14.68 4.47
C HIS A 278 14.03 -14.40 3.14
N PRO A 279 14.78 -15.36 2.57
CA PRO A 279 15.54 -15.15 1.33
C PRO A 279 14.72 -14.60 0.17
N GLU A 280 13.51 -15.12 -0.05
CA GLU A 280 12.61 -14.62 -1.10
C GLU A 280 12.10 -13.21 -0.84
N ALA A 281 11.88 -12.82 0.43
CA ALA A 281 11.51 -11.46 0.77
C ALA A 281 12.67 -10.48 0.54
N ILE A 282 13.91 -10.89 0.88
CA ILE A 282 15.11 -10.10 0.59
C ILE A 282 15.22 -9.86 -0.92
N ARG A 283 15.12 -10.94 -1.72
CA ARG A 283 15.16 -10.85 -3.19
C ARG A 283 14.07 -9.94 -3.75
N CYS A 284 12.82 -10.12 -3.28
CA CYS A 284 11.69 -9.28 -3.70
C CYS A 284 11.92 -7.79 -3.40
N ASN A 285 12.42 -7.48 -2.21
CA ASN A 285 12.69 -6.09 -1.79
C ASN A 285 13.88 -5.49 -2.54
N ASP A 286 14.90 -6.29 -2.89
CA ASP A 286 16.04 -5.87 -3.72
C ASP A 286 15.59 -5.60 -5.16
N ASP A 287 14.79 -6.48 -5.76
CA ASP A 287 14.23 -6.33 -7.10
C ASP A 287 13.31 -5.09 -7.20
N ALA A 288 12.48 -4.87 -6.17
CA ALA A 288 11.63 -3.68 -6.08
C ALA A 288 12.49 -2.40 -6.00
N ALA A 289 13.52 -2.38 -5.15
CA ALA A 289 14.42 -1.24 -5.02
C ALA A 289 15.19 -0.95 -6.31
N ALA A 290 15.60 -1.99 -7.04
CA ALA A 290 16.25 -1.85 -8.36
C ALA A 290 15.28 -1.24 -9.38
N PHE A 291 14.05 -1.77 -9.49
CA PHE A 291 13.01 -1.23 -10.37
C PHE A 291 12.72 0.25 -10.09
N PHE A 292 12.62 0.63 -8.80
CA PHE A 292 12.36 2.02 -8.42
C PHE A 292 13.51 2.93 -8.84
N ARG A 293 14.78 2.53 -8.62
CA ARG A 293 15.93 3.34 -9.04
C ARG A 293 16.00 3.49 -10.56
N GLU A 294 15.77 2.42 -11.31
CA GLU A 294 15.74 2.48 -12.78
C GLU A 294 14.64 3.42 -13.31
N THR A 295 13.48 3.41 -12.66
CA THR A 295 12.37 4.29 -13.03
C THR A 295 12.66 5.75 -12.70
N LEU A 296 13.32 6.01 -11.58
CA LEU A 296 13.71 7.37 -11.15
C LEU A 296 14.83 7.97 -12.00
N ALA A 297 15.65 7.16 -12.66
CA ALA A 297 16.74 7.60 -13.51
C ALA A 297 16.29 8.06 -14.92
N LYS A 298 15.05 7.78 -15.30
CA LYS A 298 14.40 8.19 -16.56
C LYS A 298 13.67 9.51 -16.40
#